data_a0494004118e806add7c950f09165219
#
_entry.id   a0494004118e806add7c950f09165219
#
_cell.length_a   1.000
_cell.length_b   1.000
_cell.length_c   1.000
_cell.angle_alpha   90.00
_cell.angle_beta   90.00
_cell.angle_gamma   90.00
#
_symmetry.space_group_name_H-M   'P 1'
#
loop_
_entity.id
_entity.type
_entity.pdbx_description
1 polymer ?
#
loop_
_entity_poly.entity_id
_entity_poly.type
_entity_poly.pdbx_seq_one_letter_code
_entity_poly.pdbx_strand_id
1 'polypeptide(L)'
;MQTLDKPRTAALRQIWDNTTFFSSTSDPKIADTVEQLKADISEIGTACEPFIALVETAETIGPSEYDSLTGQIRSIHLKRRALLKQLGNVRTYISAALSTDTQDTDAKTWMPILQKLGADLEESMTPFNVFLIRASEPFIDALLEDSELAETAFLIHHARKHKDQLLSVPEEQLITALATSGLHTWGNLYTELAGTLKCEIDGESVGLAKAANLLSHPESATRRAAWDGIRAAWSAHQSSVAAGLSAINGWRLEETKKRASQRSLHYLDKSCHQSRISRKTLDALIETTYQHREVGHRALNAMAKVLGQARMNAWDVMAPPPAADGAEAVSFERAIALIAKSFNQLTPEMGDFAIMMAEKGWIDGQPTPNRSTGAYCTKFSDPREPRIFLTYEGTMTNVLTLAHELGHAWHNWVMRDLSAMQSRYPMTLAETASIFAETLVREALTHEAKTPQQQLEIAWQDAQEAAIMLLNIPARFEFEKRLVEARKFGALRPAQLCTLMNESWEKWFEDSLVQYDDLFWASKLHFSISSLGFYNYPYLFGYLFSLGIYAQQDSDNNQIQFNQRYTELLRDTGVMTAEDLVQKHIKQDLTRPDFWKDSLVIVEKSVARFEELAETLAAKG
;
A
#
# COMPACT_ATOMS: atom_id res chain seq x y z
N MET A 1 29.20 -3.91 -24.34
CA MET A 1 28.69 -2.89 -25.28
C MET A 1 28.31 -3.55 -26.60
N GLN A 2 27.35 -4.48 -26.59
CA GLN A 2 26.87 -5.20 -27.80
C GLN A 2 25.59 -5.97 -27.49
N THR A 3 24.44 -5.32 -27.24
CA THR A 3 23.10 -5.96 -27.28
C THR A 3 21.94 -4.97 -27.46
N LEU A 4 22.21 -3.70 -27.82
CA LEU A 4 21.17 -2.68 -28.02
C LEU A 4 20.70 -2.54 -29.48
N ASP A 5 21.19 -3.35 -30.43
CA ASP A 5 20.95 -3.22 -31.89
C ASP A 5 20.22 -4.41 -32.53
N LYS A 6 19.26 -5.02 -31.85
CA LYS A 6 18.23 -5.78 -32.59
C LYS A 6 17.07 -4.82 -32.87
N PRO A 7 16.64 -4.61 -34.10
CA PRO A 7 15.44 -3.84 -34.38
C PRO A 7 14.26 -4.56 -33.73
N ARG A 8 13.75 -3.98 -32.60
CA ARG A 8 12.53 -4.46 -31.97
C ARG A 8 11.37 -4.08 -32.86
N THR A 9 10.63 -5.09 -33.34
CA THR A 9 9.57 -4.95 -34.35
C THR A 9 8.20 -4.63 -33.74
N ALA A 10 8.03 -4.74 -32.44
CA ALA A 10 6.76 -4.42 -31.77
C ALA A 10 6.71 -2.94 -31.35
N ALA A 11 5.62 -2.25 -31.69
CA ALA A 11 5.35 -0.90 -31.21
C ALA A 11 5.03 -0.93 -29.71
N LEU A 12 5.57 0.00 -28.94
CA LEU A 12 5.21 0.17 -27.52
C LEU A 12 3.77 0.66 -27.42
N ARG A 13 3.00 0.09 -26.50
CA ARG A 13 1.58 0.39 -26.29
C ARG A 13 1.39 1.13 -24.98
N GLN A 14 0.61 2.19 -25.00
CA GLN A 14 0.23 3.00 -23.85
C GLN A 14 -1.25 2.79 -23.45
N ILE A 15 -1.84 1.69 -23.87
CA ILE A 15 -3.23 1.29 -23.58
C ILE A 15 -3.22 -0.20 -23.26
N TRP A 16 -4.01 -0.58 -22.25
CA TRP A 16 -4.19 -1.98 -21.89
C TRP A 16 -4.81 -2.82 -23.00
N ASP A 17 -4.27 -4.03 -23.15
CA ASP A 17 -4.90 -5.10 -23.90
C ASP A 17 -5.33 -6.20 -22.92
N ASN A 18 -6.57 -6.14 -22.48
CA ASN A 18 -7.18 -7.09 -21.55
C ASN A 18 -8.20 -8.01 -22.26
N THR A 19 -8.26 -7.96 -23.60
CA THR A 19 -9.25 -8.71 -24.41
C THR A 19 -9.11 -10.22 -24.34
N THR A 20 -7.95 -10.72 -23.87
CA THR A 20 -7.72 -12.14 -23.61
C THR A 20 -8.57 -12.68 -22.45
N PHE A 21 -9.05 -11.82 -21.54
CA PHE A 21 -9.91 -12.19 -20.44
C PHE A 21 -11.39 -12.00 -20.79
N PHE A 22 -11.79 -10.78 -21.13
CA PHE A 22 -13.14 -10.44 -21.54
C PHE A 22 -13.08 -9.40 -22.67
N SER A 23 -14.04 -9.46 -23.59
CA SER A 23 -14.10 -8.55 -24.75
C SER A 23 -14.56 -7.14 -24.37
N SER A 24 -15.40 -7.00 -23.34
CA SER A 24 -15.91 -5.74 -22.78
C SER A 24 -16.48 -5.98 -21.39
N THR A 25 -16.88 -4.92 -20.68
CA THR A 25 -17.58 -5.01 -19.39
C THR A 25 -19.01 -5.55 -19.51
N SER A 26 -19.55 -5.58 -20.71
CA SER A 26 -20.83 -6.22 -21.07
C SER A 26 -20.68 -7.64 -21.64
N ASP A 27 -19.46 -8.23 -21.62
CA ASP A 27 -19.26 -9.60 -22.11
C ASP A 27 -20.11 -10.58 -21.31
N PRO A 28 -20.99 -11.38 -21.96
CA PRO A 28 -21.84 -12.36 -21.28
C PRO A 28 -21.08 -13.36 -20.40
N LYS A 29 -19.81 -13.64 -20.73
CA LYS A 29 -18.95 -14.50 -19.92
C LYS A 29 -18.75 -13.98 -18.49
N ILE A 30 -18.87 -12.67 -18.26
CA ILE A 30 -18.77 -12.10 -16.90
C ILE A 30 -19.96 -12.56 -16.07
N ALA A 31 -21.18 -12.49 -16.63
CA ALA A 31 -22.40 -12.96 -15.96
C ALA A 31 -22.33 -14.46 -15.66
N ASP A 32 -21.93 -15.27 -16.66
CA ASP A 32 -21.77 -16.72 -16.48
C ASP A 32 -20.75 -17.05 -15.39
N THR A 33 -19.60 -16.34 -15.39
CA THR A 33 -18.56 -16.50 -14.36
C THR A 33 -19.08 -16.13 -12.98
N VAL A 34 -19.84 -15.04 -12.85
CA VAL A 34 -20.43 -14.59 -11.58
C VAL A 34 -21.41 -15.62 -11.04
N GLU A 35 -22.27 -16.21 -11.89
CA GLU A 35 -23.21 -17.27 -11.45
C GLU A 35 -22.46 -18.54 -11.03
N GLN A 36 -21.39 -18.93 -11.74
CA GLN A 36 -20.55 -20.05 -11.33
C GLN A 36 -19.87 -19.78 -9.99
N LEU A 37 -19.33 -18.57 -9.77
CA LEU A 37 -18.70 -18.16 -8.51
C LEU A 37 -19.69 -18.23 -7.33
N LYS A 38 -20.97 -17.85 -7.53
CA LYS A 38 -22.02 -17.99 -6.50
C LYS A 38 -22.23 -19.45 -6.11
N ALA A 39 -22.33 -20.33 -7.10
CA ALA A 39 -22.49 -21.76 -6.88
C ALA A 39 -21.27 -22.36 -6.14
N ASP A 40 -20.07 -22.03 -6.57
CA ASP A 40 -18.82 -22.52 -5.98
C ASP A 40 -18.62 -22.02 -4.54
N ILE A 41 -19.01 -20.78 -4.23
CA ILE A 41 -18.98 -20.23 -2.86
C ILE A 41 -19.97 -20.98 -1.97
N SER A 42 -21.17 -21.28 -2.46
CA SER A 42 -22.15 -22.09 -1.72
C SER A 42 -21.63 -23.50 -1.45
N GLU A 43 -20.98 -24.13 -2.45
CA GLU A 43 -20.42 -25.47 -2.30
C GLU A 43 -19.26 -25.49 -1.28
N ILE A 44 -18.37 -24.51 -1.32
CA ILE A 44 -17.26 -24.41 -0.35
C ILE A 44 -17.79 -24.11 1.05
N GLY A 45 -18.86 -23.32 1.19
CA GLY A 45 -19.55 -23.08 2.45
C GLY A 45 -20.08 -24.38 3.06
N THR A 46 -20.79 -25.19 2.26
CA THR A 46 -21.27 -26.52 2.70
C THR A 46 -20.11 -27.44 3.10
N ALA A 47 -18.98 -27.41 2.38
CA ALA A 47 -17.79 -28.18 2.73
C ALA A 47 -17.13 -27.72 4.04
N CYS A 48 -17.31 -26.46 4.42
CA CYS A 48 -16.79 -25.89 5.66
C CYS A 48 -17.70 -26.08 6.88
N GLU A 49 -19.00 -26.38 6.70
CA GLU A 49 -19.95 -26.58 7.81
C GLU A 49 -19.49 -27.64 8.85
N PRO A 50 -18.93 -28.81 8.49
CA PRO A 50 -18.49 -29.79 9.48
C PRO A 50 -17.43 -29.24 10.45
N PHE A 51 -16.66 -28.25 10.02
CA PHE A 51 -15.63 -27.64 10.86
C PHE A 51 -16.19 -26.82 12.01
N ILE A 52 -17.48 -26.43 11.99
CA ILE A 52 -18.15 -25.76 13.12
C ILE A 52 -18.10 -26.66 14.37
N ALA A 53 -18.43 -27.94 14.22
CA ALA A 53 -18.37 -28.89 15.32
C ALA A 53 -16.91 -29.31 15.64
N LEU A 54 -16.08 -29.48 14.63
CA LEU A 54 -14.68 -29.89 14.79
C LEU A 54 -13.82 -28.84 15.52
N VAL A 55 -14.17 -27.56 15.47
CA VAL A 55 -13.46 -26.50 16.21
C VAL A 55 -13.44 -26.78 17.72
N GLU A 56 -14.49 -27.37 18.30
CA GLU A 56 -14.57 -27.67 19.73
C GLU A 56 -13.61 -28.80 20.16
N THR A 57 -13.29 -29.72 19.25
CA THR A 57 -12.40 -30.85 19.49
C THR A 57 -11.05 -30.74 18.79
N ALA A 58 -10.78 -29.58 18.16
CA ALA A 58 -9.59 -29.38 17.30
C ALA A 58 -8.26 -29.66 18.00
N GLU A 59 -8.15 -29.42 19.31
CA GLU A 59 -6.96 -29.68 20.10
C GLU A 59 -6.76 -31.17 20.46
N THR A 60 -7.80 -31.98 20.36
CA THR A 60 -7.80 -33.38 20.82
C THR A 60 -7.92 -34.40 19.67
N ILE A 61 -7.80 -33.97 18.43
CA ILE A 61 -7.83 -34.83 17.24
C ILE A 61 -6.72 -35.89 17.35
N GLY A 62 -7.13 -37.16 17.22
CA GLY A 62 -6.20 -38.28 17.28
C GLY A 62 -5.59 -38.67 15.92
N PRO A 63 -4.45 -39.39 15.91
CA PRO A 63 -3.78 -39.78 14.66
C PRO A 63 -4.64 -40.59 13.70
N SER A 64 -5.65 -41.31 14.20
CA SER A 64 -6.57 -42.10 13.35
C SER A 64 -7.49 -41.24 12.46
N GLU A 65 -7.62 -39.93 12.76
CA GLU A 65 -8.46 -38.99 12.02
C GLU A 65 -7.65 -38.15 11.02
N TYR A 66 -6.30 -38.16 11.13
CA TYR A 66 -5.43 -37.25 10.35
C TYR A 66 -5.63 -37.41 8.85
N ASP A 67 -5.58 -38.62 8.30
CA ASP A 67 -5.70 -38.85 6.85
C ASP A 67 -7.04 -38.36 6.29
N SER A 68 -8.13 -38.64 7.01
CA SER A 68 -9.47 -38.23 6.58
C SER A 68 -9.62 -36.71 6.59
N LEU A 69 -9.17 -36.05 7.66
CA LEU A 69 -9.23 -34.59 7.78
C LEU A 69 -8.29 -33.90 6.78
N THR A 70 -7.09 -34.40 6.59
CA THR A 70 -6.14 -33.89 5.59
C THR A 70 -6.76 -33.94 4.19
N GLY A 71 -7.42 -35.05 3.84
CA GLY A 71 -8.14 -35.19 2.56
C GLY A 71 -9.25 -34.14 2.37
N GLN A 72 -10.04 -33.88 3.42
CA GLN A 72 -11.10 -32.84 3.39
C GLN A 72 -10.49 -31.42 3.26
N ILE A 73 -9.49 -31.10 4.07
CA ILE A 73 -8.80 -29.81 4.07
C ILE A 73 -8.15 -29.54 2.71
N ARG A 74 -7.48 -30.55 2.13
CA ARG A 74 -6.91 -30.46 0.78
C ARG A 74 -7.99 -30.17 -0.27
N SER A 75 -9.13 -30.84 -0.22
CA SER A 75 -10.23 -30.59 -1.16
C SER A 75 -10.75 -29.15 -1.06
N ILE A 76 -10.97 -28.63 0.15
CA ILE A 76 -11.37 -27.24 0.39
C ILE A 76 -10.32 -26.26 -0.11
N HIS A 77 -9.04 -26.54 0.17
CA HIS A 77 -7.92 -25.69 -0.27
C HIS A 77 -7.86 -25.58 -1.81
N LEU A 78 -7.97 -26.69 -2.52
CA LEU A 78 -7.95 -26.71 -3.98
C LEU A 78 -9.13 -25.96 -4.59
N LYS A 79 -10.34 -26.15 -4.05
CA LYS A 79 -11.54 -25.40 -4.47
C LYS A 79 -11.35 -23.89 -4.22
N ARG A 80 -10.91 -23.51 -3.02
CA ARG A 80 -10.61 -22.11 -2.68
C ARG A 80 -9.60 -21.50 -3.65
N ARG A 81 -8.53 -22.23 -3.98
CA ARG A 81 -7.49 -21.78 -4.92
C ARG A 81 -8.06 -21.49 -6.31
N ALA A 82 -8.90 -22.38 -6.84
CA ALA A 82 -9.57 -22.21 -8.13
C ALA A 82 -10.53 -21.00 -8.10
N LEU A 83 -11.34 -20.88 -7.06
CA LEU A 83 -12.31 -19.81 -6.89
C LEU A 83 -11.62 -18.43 -6.79
N LEU A 84 -10.55 -18.31 -6.00
CA LEU A 84 -9.78 -17.08 -5.87
C LEU A 84 -9.13 -16.64 -7.20
N LYS A 85 -8.73 -17.57 -8.06
CA LYS A 85 -8.23 -17.25 -9.40
C LYS A 85 -9.30 -16.62 -10.27
N GLN A 86 -10.48 -17.22 -10.35
CA GLN A 86 -11.58 -16.71 -11.15
C GLN A 86 -12.11 -15.37 -10.66
N LEU A 87 -12.40 -15.28 -9.35
CA LEU A 87 -12.87 -14.04 -8.71
C LEU A 87 -11.84 -12.91 -8.88
N GLY A 88 -10.56 -13.24 -8.70
CA GLY A 88 -9.46 -12.29 -8.89
C GLY A 88 -9.38 -11.76 -10.32
N ASN A 89 -9.53 -12.62 -11.35
CA ASN A 89 -9.47 -12.20 -12.74
C ASN A 89 -10.61 -11.26 -13.10
N VAL A 90 -11.86 -11.63 -12.78
CA VAL A 90 -13.03 -10.77 -13.06
C VAL A 90 -12.92 -9.45 -12.32
N ARG A 91 -12.54 -9.48 -11.03
CA ARG A 91 -12.38 -8.28 -10.23
C ARG A 91 -11.29 -7.35 -10.77
N THR A 92 -10.15 -7.89 -11.19
CA THR A 92 -9.06 -7.11 -11.80
C THR A 92 -9.52 -6.48 -13.10
N TYR A 93 -10.23 -7.23 -13.97
CA TYR A 93 -10.75 -6.71 -15.23
C TYR A 93 -11.72 -5.55 -15.02
N ILE A 94 -12.72 -5.72 -14.15
CA ILE A 94 -13.73 -4.69 -13.86
C ILE A 94 -13.10 -3.46 -13.18
N SER A 95 -12.15 -3.66 -12.25
CA SER A 95 -11.43 -2.56 -11.61
C SER A 95 -10.60 -1.76 -12.63
N ALA A 96 -9.93 -2.47 -13.55
CA ALA A 96 -9.16 -1.84 -14.63
C ALA A 96 -10.06 -1.01 -15.56
N ALA A 97 -11.23 -1.53 -15.95
CA ALA A 97 -12.20 -0.78 -16.75
C ALA A 97 -12.68 0.50 -16.05
N LEU A 98 -13.03 0.41 -14.75
CA LEU A 98 -13.42 1.58 -13.97
C LEU A 98 -12.31 2.62 -13.81
N SER A 99 -11.05 2.21 -13.83
CA SER A 99 -9.93 3.14 -13.76
C SER A 99 -9.75 3.92 -15.06
N THR A 100 -9.97 3.28 -16.21
CA THR A 100 -9.85 3.92 -17.53
C THR A 100 -11.09 4.75 -17.90
N ASP A 101 -12.27 4.33 -17.42
CA ASP A 101 -13.53 5.09 -17.55
C ASP A 101 -14.41 4.95 -16.30
N THR A 102 -14.37 5.96 -15.45
CA THR A 102 -15.22 6.03 -14.25
C THR A 102 -16.71 6.14 -14.55
N GLN A 103 -17.13 6.29 -15.80
CA GLN A 103 -18.52 6.33 -16.22
C GLN A 103 -19.04 5.00 -16.78
N ASP A 104 -18.20 3.98 -16.88
CA ASP A 104 -18.62 2.64 -17.33
C ASP A 104 -19.73 2.08 -16.41
N THR A 105 -20.95 2.01 -16.96
CA THR A 105 -22.16 1.61 -16.20
C THR A 105 -22.19 0.13 -15.89
N ASP A 106 -21.67 -0.71 -16.79
CA ASP A 106 -21.63 -2.15 -16.58
C ASP A 106 -20.61 -2.50 -15.49
N ALA A 107 -19.42 -1.90 -15.55
CA ALA A 107 -18.40 -2.08 -14.52
C ALA A 107 -18.88 -1.58 -13.14
N LYS A 108 -19.61 -0.46 -13.07
CA LYS A 108 -20.27 0.03 -11.83
C LYS A 108 -21.28 -0.97 -11.28
N THR A 109 -21.96 -1.68 -12.14
CA THR A 109 -22.94 -2.71 -11.73
C THR A 109 -22.24 -3.96 -11.19
N TRP A 110 -21.15 -4.39 -11.82
CA TRP A 110 -20.41 -5.58 -11.41
C TRP A 110 -19.60 -5.42 -10.13
N MET A 111 -19.00 -4.27 -9.89
CA MET A 111 -18.06 -4.09 -8.77
C MET A 111 -18.68 -4.42 -7.40
N PRO A 112 -19.88 -3.92 -7.01
CA PRO A 112 -20.51 -4.27 -5.74
C PRO A 112 -20.83 -5.78 -5.63
N ILE A 113 -21.22 -6.42 -6.74
CA ILE A 113 -21.51 -7.86 -6.78
C ILE A 113 -20.24 -8.67 -6.46
N LEU A 114 -19.12 -8.31 -7.10
CA LEU A 114 -17.83 -8.98 -6.90
C LEU A 114 -17.28 -8.74 -5.48
N GLN A 115 -17.50 -7.54 -4.92
CA GLN A 115 -17.14 -7.25 -3.53
C GLN A 115 -17.93 -8.13 -2.56
N LYS A 116 -19.26 -8.28 -2.81
CA LYS A 116 -20.10 -9.14 -2.01
C LYS A 116 -19.67 -10.61 -2.08
N LEU A 117 -19.38 -11.13 -3.28
CA LEU A 117 -18.89 -12.51 -3.43
C LEU A 117 -17.57 -12.76 -2.67
N GLY A 118 -16.68 -11.77 -2.64
CA GLY A 118 -15.45 -11.84 -1.83
C GLY A 118 -15.77 -11.93 -0.34
N ALA A 119 -16.72 -11.15 0.15
CA ALA A 119 -17.15 -11.18 1.55
C ALA A 119 -17.84 -12.52 1.90
N ASP A 120 -18.74 -13.00 1.04
CA ASP A 120 -19.45 -14.26 1.22
C ASP A 120 -18.48 -15.46 1.29
N LEU A 121 -17.41 -15.44 0.47
CA LEU A 121 -16.36 -16.45 0.52
C LEU A 121 -15.59 -16.43 1.86
N GLU A 122 -15.17 -15.26 2.31
CA GLU A 122 -14.42 -15.14 3.59
C GLU A 122 -15.31 -15.55 4.78
N GLU A 123 -16.61 -15.21 4.77
CA GLU A 123 -17.56 -15.64 5.79
C GLU A 123 -17.71 -17.18 5.80
N SER A 124 -17.90 -17.79 4.64
CA SER A 124 -18.03 -19.24 4.47
C SER A 124 -16.79 -20.01 4.94
N MET A 125 -15.60 -19.41 4.80
CA MET A 125 -14.33 -20.02 5.21
C MET A 125 -14.02 -19.84 6.71
N THR A 126 -14.80 -19.06 7.46
CA THR A 126 -14.49 -18.75 8.86
C THR A 126 -14.35 -20.00 9.75
N PRO A 127 -15.29 -21.00 9.76
CA PRO A 127 -15.15 -22.19 10.60
C PRO A 127 -13.86 -22.98 10.28
N PHE A 128 -13.58 -23.12 9.00
CA PHE A 128 -12.37 -23.79 8.51
C PHE A 128 -11.08 -23.09 8.98
N ASN A 129 -11.02 -21.77 8.87
CA ASN A 129 -9.87 -20.98 9.29
C ASN A 129 -9.66 -21.06 10.82
N VAL A 130 -10.74 -20.97 11.61
CA VAL A 130 -10.69 -21.09 13.08
C VAL A 130 -10.22 -22.49 13.48
N PHE A 131 -10.70 -23.55 12.80
CA PHE A 131 -10.24 -24.91 13.03
C PHE A 131 -8.74 -25.05 12.84
N LEU A 132 -8.17 -24.57 11.73
CA LEU A 132 -6.72 -24.62 11.46
C LEU A 132 -5.90 -23.89 12.53
N ILE A 133 -6.42 -22.77 13.05
CA ILE A 133 -5.75 -22.03 14.12
C ILE A 133 -5.77 -22.83 15.43
N ARG A 134 -6.89 -23.48 15.77
CA ARG A 134 -7.07 -24.22 17.03
C ARG A 134 -6.47 -25.61 17.05
N ALA A 135 -6.37 -26.27 15.89
CA ALA A 135 -5.90 -27.64 15.80
C ALA A 135 -4.57 -27.88 16.56
N SER A 136 -4.35 -29.13 17.01
CA SER A 136 -3.13 -29.50 17.73
C SER A 136 -1.88 -29.35 16.86
N GLU A 137 -0.70 -29.06 17.45
CA GLU A 137 0.56 -28.99 16.69
C GLU A 137 0.86 -30.29 15.94
N PRO A 138 0.73 -31.51 16.57
CA PRO A 138 1.00 -32.75 15.85
C PRO A 138 0.10 -32.96 14.61
N PHE A 139 -1.17 -32.48 14.66
CA PHE A 139 -2.05 -32.54 13.50
C PHE A 139 -1.59 -31.57 12.40
N ILE A 140 -1.23 -30.33 12.75
CA ILE A 140 -0.75 -29.35 11.77
C ILE A 140 0.56 -29.81 11.13
N ASP A 141 1.49 -30.38 11.90
CA ASP A 141 2.74 -30.92 11.36
C ASP A 141 2.45 -32.02 10.32
N ALA A 142 1.57 -32.98 10.67
CA ALA A 142 1.15 -34.03 9.73
C ALA A 142 0.39 -33.49 8.51
N LEU A 143 -0.47 -32.47 8.71
CA LEU A 143 -1.21 -31.80 7.62
C LEU A 143 -0.26 -31.18 6.60
N LEU A 144 0.82 -30.56 7.05
CA LEU A 144 1.76 -29.85 6.20
C LEU A 144 2.78 -30.77 5.50
N GLU A 145 2.78 -32.08 5.78
CA GLU A 145 3.48 -33.09 4.97
C GLU A 145 2.79 -33.32 3.61
N ASP A 146 1.50 -32.95 3.49
CA ASP A 146 0.78 -33.00 2.21
C ASP A 146 1.34 -31.95 1.24
N SER A 147 1.76 -32.38 0.06
CA SER A 147 2.45 -31.53 -0.93
C SER A 147 1.60 -30.34 -1.43
N GLU A 148 0.27 -30.49 -1.49
CA GLU A 148 -0.64 -29.40 -1.90
C GLU A 148 -0.88 -28.40 -0.76
N LEU A 149 -0.74 -28.82 0.50
CA LEU A 149 -0.96 -27.98 1.67
C LEU A 149 0.33 -27.34 2.20
N ALA A 150 1.50 -27.90 1.89
CA ALA A 150 2.80 -27.37 2.31
C ALA A 150 3.00 -25.89 1.93
N GLU A 151 2.43 -25.44 0.79
CA GLU A 151 2.47 -24.04 0.36
C GLU A 151 1.80 -23.07 1.35
N THR A 152 0.93 -23.57 2.24
CA THR A 152 0.19 -22.76 3.22
C THR A 152 0.91 -22.66 4.57
N ALA A 153 2.01 -23.36 4.76
CA ALA A 153 2.69 -23.54 6.06
C ALA A 153 2.93 -22.21 6.78
N PHE A 154 3.53 -21.23 6.09
CA PHE A 154 3.79 -19.94 6.71
C PHE A 154 2.49 -19.24 7.17
N LEU A 155 1.45 -19.23 6.33
CA LEU A 155 0.19 -18.55 6.65
C LEU A 155 -0.50 -19.20 7.85
N ILE A 156 -0.51 -20.54 7.91
CA ILE A 156 -1.07 -21.29 9.04
C ILE A 156 -0.28 -20.99 10.31
N HIS A 157 1.04 -21.17 10.32
CA HIS A 157 1.87 -20.89 11.50
C HIS A 157 1.79 -19.42 11.92
N HIS A 158 1.74 -18.48 10.98
CA HIS A 158 1.59 -17.07 11.31
C HIS A 158 0.24 -16.77 11.97
N ALA A 159 -0.87 -17.27 11.42
CA ALA A 159 -2.19 -17.12 12.01
C ALA A 159 -2.26 -17.73 13.42
N ARG A 160 -1.63 -18.90 13.64
CA ARG A 160 -1.60 -19.61 14.92
C ARG A 160 -0.86 -18.87 16.04
N LYS A 161 -0.01 -17.87 15.72
CA LYS A 161 0.59 -16.98 16.75
C LYS A 161 -0.44 -16.25 17.61
N HIS A 162 -1.69 -16.18 17.15
CA HIS A 162 -2.82 -15.55 17.84
C HIS A 162 -3.87 -16.56 18.35
N LYS A 163 -3.51 -17.85 18.44
CA LYS A 163 -4.41 -18.93 18.92
C LYS A 163 -5.01 -18.62 20.30
N ASP A 164 -4.21 -18.06 21.20
CA ASP A 164 -4.60 -17.67 22.56
C ASP A 164 -5.57 -16.47 22.62
N GLN A 165 -5.81 -15.80 21.50
CA GLN A 165 -6.69 -14.65 21.39
C GLN A 165 -8.05 -15.00 20.76
N LEU A 166 -8.23 -16.25 20.33
CA LEU A 166 -9.50 -16.69 19.77
C LEU A 166 -10.56 -16.78 20.86
N LEU A 167 -11.72 -16.21 20.56
CA LEU A 167 -12.92 -16.35 21.37
C LEU A 167 -13.64 -17.68 21.03
N SER A 168 -14.70 -18.01 21.77
CA SER A 168 -15.54 -19.16 21.39
C SER A 168 -16.16 -18.96 20.00
N VAL A 169 -16.51 -20.05 19.33
CA VAL A 169 -17.10 -19.96 17.98
C VAL A 169 -18.36 -19.09 17.95
N PRO A 170 -19.31 -19.21 18.90
CA PRO A 170 -20.47 -18.32 18.94
C PRO A 170 -20.09 -16.83 19.10
N GLU A 171 -19.04 -16.52 19.88
CA GLU A 171 -18.59 -15.14 20.06
C GLU A 171 -17.92 -14.60 18.79
N GLU A 172 -17.09 -15.40 18.09
CA GLU A 172 -16.49 -15.00 16.81
C GLU A 172 -17.57 -14.77 15.74
N GLN A 173 -18.57 -15.63 15.65
CA GLN A 173 -19.70 -15.47 14.75
C GLN A 173 -20.51 -14.21 15.09
N LEU A 174 -20.76 -13.96 16.37
CA LEU A 174 -21.50 -12.78 16.82
C LEU A 174 -20.74 -11.50 16.49
N ILE A 175 -19.41 -11.44 16.75
CA ILE A 175 -18.57 -10.29 16.41
C ILE A 175 -18.61 -10.04 14.90
N THR A 176 -18.45 -11.08 14.08
CA THR A 176 -18.48 -10.98 12.62
C THR A 176 -19.81 -10.45 12.11
N ALA A 177 -20.92 -10.99 12.60
CA ALA A 177 -22.26 -10.56 12.21
C ALA A 177 -22.54 -9.09 12.61
N LEU A 178 -22.17 -8.71 13.83
CA LEU A 178 -22.38 -7.35 14.33
C LEU A 178 -21.40 -6.33 13.70
N ALA A 179 -20.22 -6.75 13.25
CA ALA A 179 -19.22 -5.86 12.66
C ALA A 179 -19.74 -5.15 11.40
N THR A 180 -20.60 -5.81 10.61
CA THR A 180 -21.17 -5.23 9.40
C THR A 180 -21.89 -3.91 9.69
N SER A 181 -22.79 -3.87 10.70
CA SER A 181 -23.54 -2.67 11.07
C SER A 181 -22.88 -1.85 12.18
N GLY A 182 -22.06 -2.48 13.04
CA GLY A 182 -21.46 -1.83 14.20
C GLY A 182 -20.09 -1.19 13.93
N LEU A 183 -19.29 -1.80 13.04
CA LEU A 183 -17.92 -1.34 12.74
C LEU A 183 -17.81 -0.78 11.33
N HIS A 184 -18.19 -1.60 10.32
CA HIS A 184 -17.93 -1.26 8.93
C HIS A 184 -18.81 -0.14 8.40
N THR A 185 -20.03 0.00 8.90
CA THR A 185 -20.93 1.11 8.54
C THR A 185 -20.31 2.48 8.77
N TRP A 186 -19.49 2.65 9.80
CA TRP A 186 -18.83 3.94 10.08
C TRP A 186 -17.76 4.29 9.05
N GLY A 187 -17.01 3.29 8.58
CA GLY A 187 -16.07 3.50 7.46
C GLY A 187 -16.80 3.80 6.14
N ASN A 188 -17.92 3.10 5.88
CA ASN A 188 -18.75 3.33 4.72
C ASN A 188 -19.38 4.73 4.75
N LEU A 189 -19.87 5.18 5.91
CA LEU A 189 -20.38 6.55 6.09
C LEU A 189 -19.32 7.61 5.75
N TYR A 190 -18.09 7.41 6.19
CA TYR A 190 -16.98 8.31 5.81
C TYR A 190 -16.78 8.34 4.30
N THR A 191 -16.78 7.18 3.65
CA THR A 191 -16.59 7.08 2.20
C THR A 191 -17.73 7.78 1.44
N GLU A 192 -18.96 7.62 1.90
CA GLU A 192 -20.14 8.27 1.32
C GLU A 192 -20.07 9.81 1.49
N LEU A 193 -19.73 10.27 2.69
CA LEU A 193 -19.50 11.69 2.96
C LEU A 193 -18.42 12.26 2.02
N ALA A 194 -17.25 11.62 1.94
CA ALA A 194 -16.17 12.04 1.07
C ALA A 194 -16.56 12.07 -0.41
N GLY A 195 -17.34 11.09 -0.86
CA GLY A 195 -17.81 11.01 -2.26
C GLY A 195 -18.84 12.07 -2.65
N THR A 196 -19.59 12.59 -1.67
CA THR A 196 -20.65 13.60 -1.91
C THR A 196 -20.22 15.02 -1.55
N LEU A 197 -19.10 15.17 -0.84
CA LEU A 197 -18.61 16.45 -0.33
C LEU A 197 -18.34 17.43 -1.46
N LYS A 198 -18.78 18.69 -1.28
CA LYS A 198 -18.48 19.81 -2.16
C LYS A 198 -17.61 20.83 -1.46
N CYS A 199 -16.59 21.29 -2.18
CA CYS A 199 -15.66 22.32 -1.72
C CYS A 199 -15.92 23.60 -2.53
N GLU A 200 -16.08 24.71 -1.86
CA GLU A 200 -16.19 26.03 -2.49
C GLU A 200 -14.79 26.59 -2.69
N ILE A 201 -14.37 26.77 -3.94
CA ILE A 201 -13.04 27.28 -4.33
C ILE A 201 -13.22 28.38 -5.34
N ASP A 202 -12.81 29.59 -4.99
CA ASP A 202 -12.92 30.80 -5.85
C ASP A 202 -14.32 31.02 -6.43
N GLY A 203 -15.37 30.71 -5.66
CA GLY A 203 -16.77 30.85 -6.06
C GLY A 203 -17.33 29.69 -6.90
N GLU A 204 -16.53 28.64 -7.15
CA GLU A 204 -16.98 27.41 -7.80
C GLU A 204 -17.16 26.27 -6.78
N SER A 205 -18.29 25.55 -6.91
CA SER A 205 -18.55 24.33 -6.10
C SER A 205 -18.02 23.09 -6.81
N VAL A 206 -16.93 22.53 -6.30
CA VAL A 206 -16.26 21.37 -6.89
C VAL A 206 -16.29 20.15 -5.97
N GLY A 207 -16.19 18.94 -6.53
CA GLY A 207 -16.07 17.72 -5.72
C GLY A 207 -14.71 17.62 -5.03
N LEU A 208 -14.66 16.86 -3.91
CA LEU A 208 -13.45 16.70 -3.09
C LEU A 208 -12.23 16.23 -3.89
N ALA A 209 -12.39 15.30 -4.84
CA ALA A 209 -11.29 14.80 -5.66
C ALA A 209 -10.67 15.93 -6.52
N LYS A 210 -11.51 16.78 -7.15
CA LYS A 210 -11.02 17.95 -7.92
C LYS A 210 -10.31 18.93 -6.99
N ALA A 211 -10.88 19.21 -5.81
CA ALA A 211 -10.27 20.08 -4.81
C ALA A 211 -8.90 19.54 -4.34
N ALA A 212 -8.80 18.24 -4.09
CA ALA A 212 -7.54 17.61 -3.68
C ALA A 212 -6.44 17.71 -4.75
N ASN A 213 -6.80 17.57 -6.04
CA ASN A 213 -5.85 17.75 -7.14
C ASN A 213 -5.30 19.18 -7.20
N LEU A 214 -6.09 20.19 -6.84
CA LEU A 214 -5.65 21.58 -6.80
C LEU A 214 -4.60 21.86 -5.71
N LEU A 215 -4.40 20.97 -4.74
CA LEU A 215 -3.29 21.07 -3.77
C LEU A 215 -1.91 20.86 -4.41
N SER A 216 -1.85 20.31 -5.62
CA SER A 216 -0.62 20.19 -6.43
C SER A 216 -0.58 21.20 -7.60
N HIS A 217 -1.40 22.26 -7.57
CA HIS A 217 -1.37 23.29 -8.60
C HIS A 217 -0.07 24.12 -8.51
N PRO A 218 0.53 24.58 -9.62
CA PRO A 218 1.75 25.41 -9.60
C PRO A 218 1.61 26.70 -8.78
N GLU A 219 0.43 27.35 -8.81
CA GLU A 219 0.18 28.60 -8.10
C GLU A 219 -0.20 28.37 -6.64
N SER A 220 0.54 29.00 -5.69
CA SER A 220 0.29 28.90 -4.25
C SER A 220 -1.10 29.44 -3.84
N ALA A 221 -1.60 30.48 -4.51
CA ALA A 221 -2.93 31.03 -4.25
C ALA A 221 -4.03 29.98 -4.51
N THR A 222 -3.93 29.23 -5.60
CA THR A 222 -4.86 28.15 -5.95
C THR A 222 -4.77 27.00 -4.94
N ARG A 223 -3.55 26.58 -4.53
CA ARG A 223 -3.37 25.57 -3.48
C ARG A 223 -4.00 26.00 -2.16
N ARG A 224 -3.82 27.28 -1.78
CA ARG A 224 -4.44 27.86 -0.58
C ARG A 224 -5.95 27.83 -0.64
N ALA A 225 -6.55 28.31 -1.75
CA ALA A 225 -8.00 28.30 -1.94
C ALA A 225 -8.57 26.87 -1.87
N ALA A 226 -7.87 25.89 -2.46
CA ALA A 226 -8.24 24.48 -2.38
C ALA A 226 -8.16 23.96 -0.94
N TRP A 227 -7.09 24.26 -0.21
CA TRP A 227 -6.91 23.85 1.18
C TRP A 227 -7.98 24.46 2.10
N ASP A 228 -8.25 25.74 1.97
CA ASP A 228 -9.30 26.45 2.71
C ASP A 228 -10.69 25.85 2.40
N GLY A 229 -11.00 25.60 1.12
CA GLY A 229 -12.26 25.00 0.69
C GLY A 229 -12.45 23.56 1.22
N ILE A 230 -11.42 22.75 1.18
CA ILE A 230 -11.44 21.38 1.75
C ILE A 230 -11.67 21.42 3.26
N ARG A 231 -10.96 22.29 3.98
CA ARG A 231 -11.13 22.44 5.44
C ARG A 231 -12.53 22.92 5.82
N ALA A 232 -13.06 23.91 5.10
CA ALA A 232 -14.42 24.41 5.33
C ALA A 232 -15.46 23.31 5.13
N ALA A 233 -15.33 22.52 4.06
CA ALA A 233 -16.22 21.42 3.76
C ALA A 233 -16.20 20.33 4.84
N TRP A 234 -15.02 19.88 5.27
CA TRP A 234 -14.89 18.89 6.35
C TRP A 234 -15.30 19.44 7.73
N SER A 235 -15.10 20.74 7.98
CA SER A 235 -15.55 21.38 9.22
C SER A 235 -17.06 21.24 9.44
N ALA A 236 -17.84 21.32 8.35
CA ALA A 236 -19.30 21.10 8.42
C ALA A 236 -19.68 19.68 8.86
N HIS A 237 -18.82 18.69 8.64
CA HIS A 237 -19.04 17.27 8.94
C HIS A 237 -18.20 16.73 10.11
N GLN A 238 -17.42 17.58 10.79
CA GLN A 238 -16.49 17.16 11.84
C GLN A 238 -17.14 16.36 12.95
N SER A 239 -18.38 16.66 13.34
CA SER A 239 -19.09 15.93 14.37
C SER A 239 -19.43 14.49 13.96
N SER A 240 -19.82 14.29 12.69
CA SER A 240 -20.11 12.96 12.14
C SER A 240 -18.84 12.11 12.02
N VAL A 241 -17.75 12.71 11.54
CA VAL A 241 -16.44 12.02 11.45
C VAL A 241 -15.90 11.68 12.84
N ALA A 242 -16.00 12.59 13.81
CA ALA A 242 -15.59 12.34 15.20
C ALA A 242 -16.38 11.18 15.82
N ALA A 243 -17.70 11.11 15.59
CA ALA A 243 -18.53 10.00 16.03
C ALA A 243 -18.08 8.68 15.40
N GLY A 244 -17.81 8.67 14.08
CA GLY A 244 -17.30 7.51 13.36
C GLY A 244 -15.96 7.02 13.90
N LEU A 245 -14.98 7.92 14.08
CA LEU A 245 -13.66 7.59 14.65
C LEU A 245 -13.78 7.05 16.08
N SER A 246 -14.65 7.66 16.89
CA SER A 246 -14.92 7.19 18.26
C SER A 246 -15.57 5.81 18.27
N ALA A 247 -16.48 5.51 17.34
CA ALA A 247 -17.14 4.22 17.23
C ALA A 247 -16.16 3.13 16.77
N ILE A 248 -15.39 3.37 15.69
CA ILE A 248 -14.40 2.44 15.16
C ILE A 248 -13.35 2.09 16.22
N ASN A 249 -12.76 3.08 16.88
CA ASN A 249 -11.73 2.84 17.88
C ASN A 249 -12.31 2.28 19.18
N GLY A 250 -13.56 2.62 19.54
CA GLY A 250 -14.28 2.00 20.66
C GLY A 250 -14.50 0.51 20.44
N TRP A 251 -14.93 0.13 19.24
CA TRP A 251 -15.05 -1.29 18.86
C TRP A 251 -13.73 -2.04 19.00
N ARG A 252 -12.65 -1.50 18.42
CA ARG A 252 -11.32 -2.10 18.47
C ARG A 252 -10.81 -2.28 19.90
N LEU A 253 -11.05 -1.32 20.77
CA LEU A 253 -10.67 -1.39 22.19
C LEU A 253 -11.45 -2.48 22.92
N GLU A 254 -12.77 -2.57 22.72
CA GLU A 254 -13.59 -3.62 23.35
C GLU A 254 -13.25 -5.01 22.80
N GLU A 255 -13.05 -5.15 21.48
CA GLU A 255 -12.58 -6.40 20.89
C GLU A 255 -11.24 -6.84 21.49
N THR A 256 -10.26 -5.93 21.56
CA THR A 256 -8.94 -6.21 22.17
C THR A 256 -9.08 -6.65 23.62
N LYS A 257 -9.93 -5.98 24.40
CA LYS A 257 -10.20 -6.31 25.80
C LYS A 257 -10.84 -7.70 25.95
N LYS A 258 -11.78 -8.06 25.08
CA LYS A 258 -12.42 -9.39 25.11
C LYS A 258 -11.44 -10.50 24.74
N ARG A 259 -10.55 -10.26 23.78
CA ARG A 259 -9.51 -11.21 23.36
C ARG A 259 -8.35 -11.33 24.36
N ALA A 260 -8.20 -10.41 25.28
CA ALA A 260 -7.15 -10.39 26.31
C ALA A 260 -7.46 -11.33 27.50
N SER A 261 -8.06 -12.51 27.27
CA SER A 261 -8.46 -13.43 28.34
C SER A 261 -7.29 -14.10 29.04
N GLN A 262 -6.21 -14.39 28.32
CA GLN A 262 -5.04 -15.14 28.81
C GLN A 262 -3.80 -14.26 29.00
N ARG A 263 -3.70 -13.13 28.27
CA ARG A 263 -2.59 -12.19 28.39
C ARG A 263 -3.04 -10.76 28.09
N SER A 264 -2.30 -9.79 28.60
CA SER A 264 -2.52 -8.39 28.19
C SER A 264 -2.19 -8.20 26.71
N LEU A 265 -3.14 -7.66 25.96
CA LEU A 265 -2.97 -7.29 24.56
C LEU A 265 -2.84 -5.78 24.44
N HIS A 266 -1.95 -5.38 23.54
CA HIS A 266 -1.81 -3.97 23.18
C HIS A 266 -2.58 -3.69 21.88
N TYR A 267 -3.15 -2.50 21.74
CA TYR A 267 -3.93 -2.11 20.55
C TYR A 267 -3.14 -2.15 19.23
N LEU A 268 -1.81 -2.14 19.27
CA LEU A 268 -0.94 -2.29 18.10
C LEU A 268 -0.69 -3.75 17.71
N ASP A 269 -0.96 -4.73 18.58
CA ASP A 269 -0.58 -6.13 18.33
C ASP A 269 -1.26 -6.68 17.05
N LYS A 270 -2.56 -6.36 16.85
CA LYS A 270 -3.30 -6.75 15.65
C LYS A 270 -2.70 -6.14 14.38
N SER A 271 -2.37 -4.84 14.40
CA SER A 271 -1.77 -4.14 13.25
C SER A 271 -0.37 -4.68 12.93
N CYS A 272 0.48 -4.88 13.95
CA CYS A 272 1.81 -5.48 13.76
C CYS A 272 1.74 -6.89 13.17
N HIS A 273 0.79 -7.71 13.65
CA HIS A 273 0.58 -9.05 13.10
C HIS A 273 0.16 -9.02 11.63
N GLN A 274 -0.81 -8.15 11.26
CA GLN A 274 -1.24 -7.97 9.88
C GLN A 274 -0.10 -7.47 8.98
N SER A 275 0.80 -6.68 9.53
CA SER A 275 1.99 -6.15 8.86
C SER A 275 3.19 -7.11 8.89
N ARG A 276 3.06 -8.27 9.54
CA ARG A 276 4.12 -9.28 9.72
C ARG A 276 5.41 -8.72 10.29
N ILE A 277 5.29 -7.85 11.29
CA ILE A 277 6.39 -7.29 12.06
C ILE A 277 6.14 -7.43 13.56
N SER A 278 7.20 -7.36 14.36
CA SER A 278 7.10 -7.26 15.80
C SER A 278 6.88 -5.81 16.25
N ARG A 279 6.34 -5.62 17.45
CA ARG A 279 6.27 -4.28 18.06
C ARG A 279 7.66 -3.67 18.26
N LYS A 280 8.67 -4.47 18.60
CA LYS A 280 10.05 -4.01 18.74
C LYS A 280 10.59 -3.41 17.45
N THR A 281 10.27 -4.02 16.31
CA THR A 281 10.60 -3.49 14.99
C THR A 281 9.90 -2.16 14.72
N LEU A 282 8.61 -2.07 15.02
CA LEU A 282 7.87 -0.81 14.89
C LEU A 282 8.43 0.29 15.81
N ASP A 283 8.74 -0.06 17.06
CA ASP A 283 9.32 0.90 18.02
C ASP A 283 10.71 1.37 17.55
N ALA A 284 11.57 0.47 17.05
CA ALA A 284 12.88 0.82 16.50
C ALA A 284 12.77 1.74 15.27
N LEU A 285 11.84 1.45 14.37
CA LEU A 285 11.55 2.29 13.20
C LEU A 285 11.15 3.71 13.62
N ILE A 286 10.11 3.83 14.46
CA ILE A 286 9.56 5.13 14.86
C ILE A 286 10.55 5.95 15.67
N GLU A 287 11.24 5.31 16.63
CA GLU A 287 12.25 6.00 17.47
C GLU A 287 13.44 6.48 16.63
N THR A 288 13.96 5.63 15.72
CA THR A 288 15.08 6.03 14.86
C THR A 288 14.67 7.16 13.91
N THR A 289 13.46 7.09 13.33
CA THR A 289 12.93 8.17 12.50
C THR A 289 12.78 9.47 13.29
N TYR A 290 12.28 9.39 14.53
CA TYR A 290 12.12 10.56 15.40
C TYR A 290 13.47 11.24 15.71
N GLN A 291 14.52 10.44 15.98
CA GLN A 291 15.86 10.96 16.23
C GLN A 291 16.49 11.65 15.01
N HIS A 292 16.04 11.30 13.78
CA HIS A 292 16.55 11.85 12.52
C HIS A 292 15.53 12.72 11.78
N ARG A 293 14.44 13.15 12.44
CA ARG A 293 13.39 13.98 11.81
C ARG A 293 13.88 15.31 11.26
N GLU A 294 15.03 15.77 11.76
CA GLU A 294 15.69 16.98 11.26
C GLU A 294 15.96 16.91 9.75
N VAL A 295 16.19 15.73 9.17
CA VAL A 295 16.34 15.55 7.73
C VAL A 295 15.07 15.98 6.99
N GLY A 296 13.89 15.64 7.52
CA GLY A 296 12.60 16.10 6.99
C GLY A 296 12.39 17.62 7.15
N HIS A 297 12.82 18.20 8.29
CA HIS A 297 12.78 19.65 8.49
C HIS A 297 13.68 20.40 7.48
N ARG A 298 14.88 19.92 7.25
CA ARG A 298 15.81 20.46 6.24
C ARG A 298 15.21 20.41 4.85
N ALA A 299 14.59 19.28 4.48
CA ALA A 299 13.89 19.12 3.20
C ALA A 299 12.79 20.20 3.03
N LEU A 300 11.89 20.35 4.02
CA LEU A 300 10.85 21.37 3.99
C LEU A 300 11.39 22.80 3.91
N ASN A 301 12.43 23.10 4.69
CA ASN A 301 13.03 24.44 4.70
C ASN A 301 13.69 24.76 3.36
N ALA A 302 14.35 23.79 2.72
CA ALA A 302 14.93 23.97 1.40
C ALA A 302 13.84 24.14 0.32
N MET A 303 12.74 23.36 0.38
CA MET A 303 11.57 23.53 -0.50
C MET A 303 10.94 24.91 -0.31
N ALA A 304 10.77 25.39 0.92
CA ALA A 304 10.25 26.71 1.22
C ALA A 304 11.12 27.80 0.58
N LYS A 305 12.46 27.71 0.70
CA LYS A 305 13.41 28.64 0.03
C LYS A 305 13.20 28.68 -1.47
N VAL A 306 13.07 27.54 -2.14
CA VAL A 306 12.84 27.46 -3.59
C VAL A 306 11.51 28.13 -3.98
N LEU A 307 10.48 28.03 -3.12
CA LEU A 307 9.19 28.69 -3.29
C LEU A 307 9.20 30.19 -2.87
N GLY A 308 10.34 30.75 -2.46
CA GLY A 308 10.45 32.12 -1.99
C GLY A 308 9.80 32.38 -0.63
N GLN A 309 9.67 31.35 0.21
CA GLN A 309 9.02 31.41 1.51
C GLN A 309 10.04 31.30 2.65
N ALA A 310 9.81 32.01 3.75
CA ALA A 310 10.65 31.89 4.95
C ALA A 310 10.44 30.55 5.70
N ARG A 311 9.22 30.03 5.67
CA ARG A 311 8.81 28.70 6.19
C ARG A 311 7.71 28.15 5.30
N MET A 312 7.60 26.82 5.25
CA MET A 312 6.60 26.14 4.42
C MET A 312 5.18 26.40 4.92
N ASN A 313 4.28 26.81 4.02
CA ASN A 313 2.86 26.85 4.32
C ASN A 313 2.25 25.44 4.27
N ALA A 314 1.22 25.19 5.09
CA ALA A 314 0.57 23.87 5.10
C ALA A 314 0.00 23.44 3.75
N TRP A 315 -0.51 24.38 2.94
CA TRP A 315 -1.03 24.14 1.58
C TRP A 315 0.06 23.97 0.52
N ASP A 316 1.31 24.29 0.81
CA ASP A 316 2.43 24.23 -0.14
C ASP A 316 3.27 22.96 -0.01
N VAL A 317 3.02 22.10 0.99
CA VAL A 317 3.76 20.83 1.19
C VAL A 317 3.65 19.89 -0.03
N MET A 318 2.54 19.96 -0.76
CA MET A 318 2.31 19.18 -1.98
C MET A 318 2.58 19.97 -3.27
N ALA A 319 3.23 21.13 -3.17
CA ALA A 319 3.56 21.94 -4.34
C ALA A 319 4.42 21.14 -5.34
N PRO A 320 4.18 21.25 -6.65
CA PRO A 320 5.07 20.69 -7.65
C PRO A 320 6.39 21.48 -7.67
N PRO A 321 7.47 20.91 -8.24
CA PRO A 321 8.69 21.66 -8.48
C PRO A 321 8.40 22.86 -9.37
N PRO A 322 9.10 24.01 -9.17
CA PRO A 322 9.01 25.12 -10.10
C PRO A 322 9.39 24.66 -11.51
N ALA A 323 8.54 24.92 -12.49
CA ALA A 323 8.76 24.48 -13.86
C ALA A 323 10.04 25.09 -14.44
N ALA A 324 10.82 24.30 -15.15
CA ALA A 324 11.90 24.80 -15.99
C ALA A 324 11.32 25.42 -17.26
N ASP A 325 11.71 26.64 -17.59
CA ASP A 325 11.33 27.27 -18.86
C ASP A 325 11.77 26.37 -20.03
N GLY A 326 10.82 25.96 -20.87
CA GLY A 326 11.08 25.17 -22.08
C GLY A 326 11.41 23.68 -21.83
N ALA A 327 11.00 23.09 -20.69
CA ALA A 327 11.13 21.66 -20.48
C ALA A 327 10.35 20.88 -21.56
N GLU A 328 11.05 20.07 -22.35
CA GLU A 328 10.41 19.20 -23.33
C GLU A 328 9.75 18.00 -22.62
N ALA A 329 8.51 17.69 -23.00
CA ALA A 329 7.82 16.50 -22.49
C ALA A 329 8.59 15.23 -22.91
N VAL A 330 8.78 14.32 -21.97
CA VAL A 330 9.39 13.00 -22.22
C VAL A 330 8.35 12.09 -22.82
N SER A 331 8.53 11.62 -24.07
CA SER A 331 7.59 10.66 -24.67
C SER A 331 7.54 9.35 -23.88
N PHE A 332 6.44 8.62 -23.97
CA PHE A 332 6.28 7.34 -23.29
C PHE A 332 7.38 6.33 -23.69
N GLU A 333 7.71 6.26 -24.98
CA GLU A 333 8.78 5.40 -25.49
C GLU A 333 10.14 5.79 -24.90
N ARG A 334 10.41 7.10 -24.79
CA ARG A 334 11.64 7.58 -24.17
C ARG A 334 11.70 7.25 -22.69
N ALA A 335 10.57 7.35 -21.96
CA ALA A 335 10.49 6.97 -20.56
C ALA A 335 10.77 5.48 -20.36
N ILE A 336 10.13 4.59 -21.13
CA ILE A 336 10.39 3.14 -21.08
C ILE A 336 11.86 2.85 -21.37
N ALA A 337 12.47 3.52 -22.36
CA ALA A 337 13.88 3.31 -22.68
C ALA A 337 14.82 3.77 -21.54
N LEU A 338 14.52 4.90 -20.88
CA LEU A 338 15.27 5.41 -19.72
C LEU A 338 15.16 4.44 -18.55
N ILE A 339 13.95 4.01 -18.21
CA ILE A 339 13.70 3.08 -17.12
C ILE A 339 14.38 1.74 -17.38
N ALA A 340 14.23 1.18 -18.57
CA ALA A 340 14.88 -0.08 -18.94
C ALA A 340 16.41 0.00 -18.88
N LYS A 341 17.00 1.13 -19.31
CA LYS A 341 18.44 1.37 -19.19
C LYS A 341 18.87 1.40 -17.72
N SER A 342 18.12 2.05 -16.83
CA SER A 342 18.39 2.09 -15.40
C SER A 342 18.27 0.70 -14.77
N PHE A 343 17.22 -0.04 -15.09
CA PHE A 343 16.96 -1.40 -14.60
C PHE A 343 18.03 -2.40 -15.06
N ASN A 344 18.62 -2.20 -16.26
CA ASN A 344 19.75 -2.99 -16.74
C ASN A 344 21.02 -2.82 -15.89
N GLN A 345 21.13 -1.76 -15.11
CA GLN A 345 22.23 -1.64 -14.15
C GLN A 345 22.10 -2.64 -13.00
N LEU A 346 20.88 -3.01 -12.65
CA LEU A 346 20.62 -4.07 -11.68
C LEU A 346 20.68 -5.44 -12.37
N THR A 347 19.76 -5.73 -13.27
CA THR A 347 19.79 -6.98 -14.08
C THR A 347 19.21 -6.74 -15.47
N PRO A 348 19.77 -7.39 -16.53
CA PRO A 348 19.21 -7.35 -17.87
C PRO A 348 17.74 -7.82 -17.92
N GLU A 349 17.37 -8.78 -17.08
CA GLU A 349 16.02 -9.34 -17.02
C GLU A 349 15.00 -8.30 -16.58
N MET A 350 15.36 -7.41 -15.66
CA MET A 350 14.47 -6.34 -15.17
C MET A 350 14.27 -5.27 -16.24
N GLY A 351 15.33 -4.93 -16.99
CA GLY A 351 15.23 -3.99 -18.11
C GLY A 351 14.40 -4.55 -19.27
N ASP A 352 14.61 -5.81 -19.64
CA ASP A 352 13.82 -6.50 -20.67
C ASP A 352 12.34 -6.63 -20.24
N PHE A 353 12.08 -6.86 -18.95
CA PHE A 353 10.73 -6.88 -18.39
C PHE A 353 10.00 -5.54 -18.58
N ALA A 354 10.64 -4.40 -18.28
CA ALA A 354 10.02 -3.08 -18.46
C ALA A 354 9.57 -2.85 -19.91
N ILE A 355 10.38 -3.26 -20.89
CA ILE A 355 10.05 -3.14 -22.30
C ILE A 355 8.92 -4.11 -22.68
N MET A 356 8.99 -5.36 -22.22
CA MET A 356 7.96 -6.37 -22.46
C MET A 356 6.58 -5.90 -21.95
N MET A 357 6.51 -5.24 -20.80
CA MET A 357 5.26 -4.70 -20.27
C MET A 357 4.59 -3.72 -21.24
N ALA A 358 5.38 -2.83 -21.85
CA ALA A 358 4.87 -1.88 -22.85
C ALA A 358 4.54 -2.54 -24.20
N GLU A 359 5.37 -3.48 -24.69
CA GLU A 359 5.12 -4.21 -25.92
C GLU A 359 3.84 -5.04 -25.86
N LYS A 360 3.54 -5.63 -24.70
CA LYS A 360 2.32 -6.44 -24.48
C LYS A 360 1.06 -5.62 -24.24
N GLY A 361 1.16 -4.29 -24.11
CA GLY A 361 0.01 -3.47 -23.71
C GLY A 361 -0.45 -3.80 -22.28
N TRP A 362 0.48 -3.88 -21.35
CA TRP A 362 0.21 -4.10 -19.92
C TRP A 362 0.30 -2.83 -19.10
N ILE A 363 0.54 -1.69 -19.78
CA ILE A 363 0.59 -0.35 -19.18
C ILE A 363 -0.50 0.50 -19.82
N ASP A 364 -1.39 1.08 -19.01
CA ASP A 364 -2.37 2.06 -19.45
C ASP A 364 -2.00 3.43 -18.91
N GLY A 365 -1.51 4.28 -19.82
CA GLY A 365 -1.01 5.60 -19.48
C GLY A 365 -1.59 6.72 -20.35
N GLN A 366 -2.41 6.40 -21.35
CA GLN A 366 -2.93 7.41 -22.26
C GLN A 366 -3.95 8.32 -21.58
N PRO A 367 -3.76 9.63 -21.56
CA PRO A 367 -4.76 10.56 -21.07
C PRO A 367 -6.07 10.45 -21.84
N THR A 368 -7.16 10.14 -21.12
CA THR A 368 -8.52 10.04 -21.68
C THR A 368 -9.52 10.72 -20.74
N PRO A 369 -10.69 11.16 -21.21
CA PRO A 369 -11.75 11.65 -20.34
C PRO A 369 -12.19 10.57 -19.32
N ASN A 370 -12.68 11.01 -18.17
CA ASN A 370 -13.26 10.15 -17.12
C ASN A 370 -12.30 9.14 -16.47
N ARG A 371 -10.99 9.29 -16.64
CA ARG A 371 -10.01 8.43 -15.91
C ARG A 371 -10.08 8.69 -14.42
N SER A 372 -9.80 7.66 -13.63
CA SER A 372 -9.54 7.84 -12.20
C SER A 372 -8.20 8.56 -11.98
N THR A 373 -8.03 9.17 -10.82
CA THR A 373 -6.78 9.81 -10.42
C THR A 373 -5.82 8.79 -9.80
N GLY A 374 -4.51 9.12 -9.80
CA GLY A 374 -3.47 8.29 -9.20
C GLY A 374 -2.84 7.29 -10.17
N ALA A 375 -1.99 6.44 -9.62
CA ALA A 375 -1.34 5.32 -10.32
C ALA A 375 -1.39 4.08 -9.44
N TYR A 376 -1.34 2.91 -10.04
CA TYR A 376 -1.22 1.65 -9.32
C TYR A 376 -0.78 0.50 -10.23
N CYS A 377 -0.20 -0.52 -9.59
CA CYS A 377 0.02 -1.83 -10.21
C CYS A 377 -0.96 -2.86 -9.62
N THR A 378 -1.58 -3.64 -10.49
CA THR A 378 -2.40 -4.81 -10.16
C THR A 378 -1.94 -6.01 -10.97
N LYS A 379 -2.59 -7.17 -10.78
CA LYS A 379 -2.32 -8.38 -11.56
C LYS A 379 -3.56 -9.21 -11.78
N PHE A 380 -3.63 -9.88 -12.89
CA PHE A 380 -4.52 -11.02 -13.05
C PHE A 380 -4.03 -12.20 -12.21
N SER A 381 -4.95 -12.98 -11.67
CA SER A 381 -4.61 -14.09 -10.79
C SER A 381 -4.13 -15.33 -11.57
N ASP A 382 -4.60 -15.51 -12.81
CA ASP A 382 -4.21 -16.61 -13.69
C ASP A 382 -4.51 -16.24 -15.17
N PRO A 383 -3.53 -16.14 -16.08
CA PRO A 383 -2.09 -16.14 -15.78
C PRO A 383 -1.71 -14.95 -14.90
N ARG A 384 -0.60 -15.07 -14.18
CA ARG A 384 -0.17 -14.03 -13.21
C ARG A 384 0.55 -12.89 -13.94
N GLU A 385 -0.23 -12.11 -14.64
CA GLU A 385 0.22 -10.99 -15.46
C GLU A 385 -0.04 -9.66 -14.75
N PRO A 386 0.99 -8.84 -14.50
CA PRO A 386 0.80 -7.51 -13.93
C PRO A 386 0.14 -6.55 -14.94
N ARG A 387 -0.51 -5.51 -14.39
CA ARG A 387 -1.06 -4.38 -15.14
C ARG A 387 -0.75 -3.09 -14.39
N ILE A 388 -0.32 -2.07 -15.11
CA ILE A 388 -0.03 -0.75 -14.59
C ILE A 388 -1.04 0.25 -15.11
N PHE A 389 -1.57 1.07 -14.21
CA PHE A 389 -2.41 2.22 -14.53
C PHE A 389 -1.72 3.50 -14.06
N LEU A 390 -1.68 4.52 -14.90
CA LEU A 390 -1.29 5.89 -14.55
C LEU A 390 -1.82 6.83 -15.63
N THR A 391 -1.83 8.14 -15.39
CA THR A 391 -2.01 9.14 -16.44
C THR A 391 -0.65 9.73 -16.79
N TYR A 392 -0.17 9.48 -18.01
CA TYR A 392 1.17 9.84 -18.44
C TYR A 392 1.13 11.07 -19.36
N GLU A 393 1.59 12.21 -18.87
CA GLU A 393 1.60 13.50 -19.57
C GLU A 393 3.01 13.98 -19.95
N GLY A 394 4.03 13.13 -19.74
CA GLY A 394 5.41 13.40 -20.14
C GLY A 394 6.22 14.23 -19.17
N THR A 395 5.75 14.40 -17.93
CA THR A 395 6.54 15.07 -16.89
C THR A 395 7.59 14.10 -16.31
N MET A 396 8.67 14.65 -15.70
CA MET A 396 9.66 13.84 -15.01
C MET A 396 9.03 13.05 -13.85
N THR A 397 8.06 13.64 -13.14
CA THR A 397 7.26 12.94 -12.13
C THR A 397 6.55 11.71 -12.70
N ASN A 398 5.99 11.81 -13.92
CA ASN A 398 5.36 10.65 -14.56
C ASN A 398 6.36 9.54 -14.89
N VAL A 399 7.60 9.89 -15.24
CA VAL A 399 8.67 8.90 -15.48
C VAL A 399 9.00 8.15 -14.19
N LEU A 400 9.14 8.87 -13.07
CA LEU A 400 9.41 8.26 -11.76
C LEU A 400 8.23 7.43 -11.26
N THR A 401 6.98 7.93 -11.41
CA THR A 401 5.78 7.15 -11.11
C THR A 401 5.71 5.86 -11.92
N LEU A 402 6.01 5.93 -13.22
CA LEU A 402 6.04 4.73 -14.08
C LEU A 402 7.12 3.75 -13.63
N ALA A 403 8.29 4.23 -13.21
CA ALA A 403 9.36 3.38 -12.65
C ALA A 403 8.92 2.70 -11.35
N HIS A 404 8.23 3.44 -10.47
CA HIS A 404 7.63 2.93 -9.24
C HIS A 404 6.66 1.78 -9.52
N GLU A 405 5.69 2.01 -10.42
CA GLU A 405 4.69 0.98 -10.77
C GLU A 405 5.32 -0.24 -11.47
N LEU A 406 6.37 -0.01 -12.28
CA LEU A 406 7.15 -1.11 -12.87
C LEU A 406 7.92 -1.90 -11.82
N GLY A 407 8.33 -1.28 -10.72
CA GLY A 407 8.89 -1.97 -9.55
C GLY A 407 7.89 -2.92 -8.90
N HIS A 408 6.65 -2.48 -8.67
CA HIS A 408 5.56 -3.35 -8.21
C HIS A 408 5.28 -4.49 -9.20
N ALA A 409 5.27 -4.17 -10.50
CA ALA A 409 5.06 -5.18 -11.54
C ALA A 409 6.18 -6.23 -11.54
N TRP A 410 7.43 -5.80 -11.37
CA TRP A 410 8.59 -6.69 -11.22
C TRP A 410 8.47 -7.60 -10.00
N HIS A 411 8.08 -7.07 -8.84
CA HIS A 411 7.83 -7.86 -7.64
C HIS A 411 6.82 -8.99 -7.92
N ASN A 412 5.69 -8.64 -8.55
CA ASN A 412 4.68 -9.63 -8.95
C ASN A 412 5.23 -10.64 -9.98
N TRP A 413 6.08 -10.19 -10.91
CA TRP A 413 6.63 -11.02 -11.98
C TRP A 413 7.63 -12.05 -11.46
N VAL A 414 8.51 -11.70 -10.54
CA VAL A 414 9.47 -12.66 -9.96
C VAL A 414 8.81 -13.72 -9.09
N MET A 415 7.58 -13.47 -8.64
CA MET A 415 6.76 -14.41 -7.87
C MET A 415 5.72 -15.17 -8.71
N ARG A 416 5.71 -15.04 -10.05
CA ARG A 416 4.62 -15.56 -10.90
C ARG A 416 4.47 -17.09 -10.91
N ASP A 417 5.54 -17.82 -10.62
CA ASP A 417 5.58 -19.28 -10.52
C ASP A 417 5.24 -19.81 -9.13
N LEU A 418 5.21 -18.93 -8.11
CA LEU A 418 4.80 -19.30 -6.76
C LEU A 418 3.27 -19.44 -6.67
N SER A 419 2.77 -20.15 -5.70
CA SER A 419 1.33 -20.23 -5.47
C SER A 419 0.74 -18.87 -5.06
N ALA A 420 -0.58 -18.74 -5.19
CA ALA A 420 -1.29 -17.54 -4.74
C ALA A 420 -1.10 -17.30 -3.23
N MET A 421 -0.95 -18.37 -2.43
CA MET A 421 -0.73 -18.26 -0.99
C MET A 421 0.68 -17.77 -0.66
N GLN A 422 1.68 -18.24 -1.38
CA GLN A 422 3.08 -17.86 -1.19
C GLN A 422 3.41 -16.45 -1.68
N SER A 423 2.56 -15.85 -2.52
CA SER A 423 2.79 -14.52 -3.10
C SER A 423 1.95 -13.41 -2.46
N ARG A 424 1.37 -13.65 -1.28
CA ARG A 424 0.64 -12.65 -0.51
C ARG A 424 1.57 -11.99 0.50
N TYR A 425 2.17 -10.88 0.16
CA TYR A 425 2.98 -10.08 1.08
C TYR A 425 2.14 -9.00 1.79
N PRO A 426 2.57 -8.54 2.98
CA PRO A 426 1.90 -7.49 3.73
C PRO A 426 2.21 -6.10 3.15
N MET A 427 1.44 -5.09 3.57
CA MET A 427 1.65 -3.69 3.14
C MET A 427 3.05 -3.15 3.47
N THR A 428 3.64 -3.58 4.58
CA THR A 428 5.01 -3.22 4.96
C THR A 428 6.06 -3.65 3.93
N LEU A 429 5.83 -4.73 3.20
CA LEU A 429 6.74 -5.24 2.18
C LEU A 429 6.29 -4.92 0.74
N ALA A 430 5.17 -4.22 0.58
CA ALA A 430 4.64 -3.90 -0.74
C ALA A 430 5.57 -2.96 -1.53
N GLU A 431 6.16 -1.97 -0.85
CA GLU A 431 7.02 -0.95 -1.47
C GLU A 431 8.48 -1.39 -1.66
N THR A 432 8.81 -2.65 -1.32
CA THR A 432 10.19 -3.16 -1.39
C THR A 432 10.82 -3.04 -2.79
N ALA A 433 10.04 -3.29 -3.84
CA ALA A 433 10.54 -3.23 -5.20
C ALA A 433 10.24 -1.90 -5.90
N SER A 434 9.16 -1.22 -5.55
CA SER A 434 8.74 0.02 -6.20
C SER A 434 9.67 1.18 -5.87
N ILE A 435 9.94 1.42 -4.58
CA ILE A 435 10.86 2.49 -4.14
C ILE A 435 12.30 2.16 -4.57
N PHE A 436 12.69 0.88 -4.54
CA PHE A 436 13.99 0.46 -5.07
C PHE A 436 14.14 0.80 -6.56
N ALA A 437 13.15 0.46 -7.37
CA ALA A 437 13.12 0.74 -8.81
C ALA A 437 13.12 2.26 -9.10
N GLU A 438 12.32 3.01 -8.35
CA GLU A 438 12.27 4.46 -8.43
C GLU A 438 13.63 5.10 -8.10
N THR A 439 14.30 4.64 -7.04
CA THR A 439 15.62 5.13 -6.63
C THR A 439 16.66 4.88 -7.72
N LEU A 440 16.70 3.70 -8.33
CA LEU A 440 17.60 3.39 -9.46
C LEU A 440 17.40 4.36 -10.63
N VAL A 441 16.15 4.62 -11.01
CA VAL A 441 15.84 5.52 -12.13
C VAL A 441 16.17 6.95 -11.79
N ARG A 442 15.88 7.39 -10.58
CA ARG A 442 16.15 8.74 -10.08
C ARG A 442 17.65 9.05 -10.09
N GLU A 443 18.49 8.13 -9.63
CA GLU A 443 19.95 8.29 -9.70
C GLU A 443 20.44 8.39 -11.15
N ALA A 444 19.97 7.52 -12.03
CA ALA A 444 20.37 7.55 -13.43
C ALA A 444 19.94 8.87 -14.12
N LEU A 445 18.72 9.34 -13.88
CA LEU A 445 18.21 10.62 -14.40
C LEU A 445 19.02 11.81 -13.87
N THR A 446 19.41 11.75 -12.62
CA THR A 446 20.23 12.77 -11.97
C THR A 446 21.60 12.91 -12.64
N HIS A 447 22.22 11.78 -13.02
CA HIS A 447 23.48 11.79 -13.77
C HIS A 447 23.31 12.26 -15.24
N GLU A 448 22.15 12.06 -15.84
CA GLU A 448 21.85 12.50 -17.21
C GLU A 448 21.43 13.98 -17.29
N ALA A 449 20.94 14.56 -16.19
CA ALA A 449 20.49 15.95 -16.13
C ALA A 449 21.64 16.93 -16.40
N LYS A 450 21.44 17.81 -17.38
CA LYS A 450 22.49 18.72 -17.89
C LYS A 450 22.51 20.08 -17.21
N THR A 451 21.40 20.47 -16.60
CA THR A 451 21.25 21.79 -15.98
C THR A 451 20.90 21.67 -14.49
N PRO A 452 21.33 22.63 -13.65
CA PRO A 452 20.94 22.65 -12.24
C PRO A 452 19.41 22.63 -12.03
N GLN A 453 18.64 23.25 -12.94
CA GLN A 453 17.20 23.25 -12.88
C GLN A 453 16.60 21.86 -13.07
N GLN A 454 17.06 21.09 -14.07
CA GLN A 454 16.65 19.71 -14.28
C GLN A 454 17.01 18.83 -13.08
N GLN A 455 18.19 19.05 -12.50
CA GLN A 455 18.60 18.33 -11.29
C GLN A 455 17.71 18.68 -10.09
N LEU A 456 17.30 19.96 -9.95
CA LEU A 456 16.39 20.40 -8.91
C LEU A 456 15.01 19.72 -9.04
N GLU A 457 14.45 19.64 -10.25
CA GLU A 457 13.16 18.99 -10.49
C GLU A 457 13.16 17.52 -10.04
N ILE A 458 14.25 16.81 -10.31
CA ILE A 458 14.42 15.41 -9.87
C ILE A 458 14.57 15.36 -8.35
N ALA A 459 15.44 16.17 -7.77
CA ALA A 459 15.74 16.20 -6.35
C ALA A 459 14.58 16.76 -5.50
N TRP A 460 13.65 17.54 -6.09
CA TRP A 460 12.44 18.02 -5.43
C TRP A 460 11.57 16.88 -4.92
N GLN A 461 11.45 15.82 -5.71
CA GLN A 461 10.68 14.63 -5.33
C GLN A 461 11.29 13.96 -4.10
N ASP A 462 12.62 13.81 -4.04
CA ASP A 462 13.31 13.28 -2.88
C ASP A 462 13.05 14.09 -1.61
N ALA A 463 13.13 15.42 -1.73
CA ALA A 463 12.90 16.33 -0.60
C ALA A 463 11.42 16.25 -0.12
N GLN A 464 10.47 16.25 -1.06
CA GLN A 464 9.06 16.14 -0.74
C GLN A 464 8.74 14.79 -0.09
N GLU A 465 9.27 13.71 -0.63
CA GLU A 465 9.10 12.36 -0.07
C GLU A 465 9.73 12.23 1.32
N ALA A 466 10.94 12.78 1.53
CA ALA A 466 11.57 12.84 2.85
C ALA A 466 10.70 13.60 3.86
N ALA A 467 10.13 14.75 3.50
CA ALA A 467 9.24 15.49 4.36
C ALA A 467 7.94 14.72 4.69
N ILE A 468 7.36 14.03 3.70
CA ILE A 468 6.16 13.22 3.90
C ILE A 468 6.47 12.01 4.77
N MET A 469 7.49 11.24 4.46
CA MET A 469 7.78 9.97 5.13
C MET A 469 8.39 10.15 6.51
N LEU A 470 9.24 11.16 6.73
CA LEU A 470 9.89 11.36 8.04
C LEU A 470 9.09 12.25 8.99
N LEU A 471 8.12 13.05 8.50
CA LEU A 471 7.35 13.97 9.33
C LEU A 471 5.84 13.69 9.28
N ASN A 472 5.24 13.68 8.07
CA ASN A 472 3.78 13.63 7.92
C ASN A 472 3.22 12.25 8.32
N ILE A 473 3.80 11.17 7.82
CA ILE A 473 3.37 9.81 8.15
C ILE A 473 3.55 9.49 9.64
N PRO A 474 4.69 9.79 10.27
CA PRO A 474 4.84 9.61 11.72
C PRO A 474 3.90 10.46 12.56
N ALA A 475 3.61 11.70 12.14
CA ALA A 475 2.62 12.55 12.83
C ALA A 475 1.22 11.95 12.79
N ARG A 476 0.81 11.34 11.66
CA ARG A 476 -0.45 10.59 11.55
C ARG A 476 -0.47 9.39 12.50
N PHE A 477 0.61 8.61 12.56
CA PHE A 477 0.73 7.48 13.47
C PHE A 477 0.69 7.92 14.93
N GLU A 478 1.35 9.03 15.28
CA GLU A 478 1.29 9.62 16.63
C GLU A 478 -0.13 10.05 16.97
N PHE A 479 -0.86 10.68 16.05
CA PHE A 479 -2.26 11.02 16.23
C PHE A 479 -3.14 9.79 16.50
N GLU A 480 -2.98 8.72 15.71
CA GLU A 480 -3.74 7.48 15.94
C GLU A 480 -3.47 6.89 17.32
N LYS A 481 -2.22 6.89 17.79
CA LYS A 481 -1.87 6.46 19.15
C LYS A 481 -2.58 7.31 20.19
N ARG A 482 -2.49 8.64 20.09
CA ARG A 482 -3.13 9.59 21.01
C ARG A 482 -4.65 9.45 20.99
N LEU A 483 -5.24 9.27 19.81
CA LEU A 483 -6.67 9.01 19.62
C LEU A 483 -7.11 7.75 20.39
N VAL A 484 -6.42 6.63 20.22
CA VAL A 484 -6.77 5.36 20.89
C VAL A 484 -6.59 5.47 22.40
N GLU A 485 -5.51 6.09 22.89
CA GLU A 485 -5.28 6.29 24.30
C GLU A 485 -6.36 7.18 24.93
N ALA A 486 -6.69 8.30 24.30
CA ALA A 486 -7.75 9.18 24.79
C ALA A 486 -9.14 8.51 24.74
N ARG A 487 -9.41 7.68 23.72
CA ARG A 487 -10.68 6.97 23.56
C ARG A 487 -10.96 5.95 24.66
N LYS A 488 -9.94 5.45 25.36
CA LYS A 488 -10.09 4.59 26.55
C LYS A 488 -10.94 5.25 27.65
N PHE A 489 -10.96 6.58 27.69
CA PHE A 489 -11.68 7.36 28.70
C PHE A 489 -13.04 7.88 28.24
N GLY A 490 -13.43 7.63 26.99
CA GLY A 490 -14.74 8.03 26.46
C GLY A 490 -14.70 8.46 24.99
N ALA A 491 -15.85 8.80 24.45
CA ALA A 491 -15.97 9.33 23.10
C ALA A 491 -15.36 10.74 23.01
N LEU A 492 -14.65 11.03 21.90
CA LEU A 492 -13.94 12.29 21.70
C LEU A 492 -14.79 13.27 20.88
N ARG A 493 -14.77 14.53 21.29
CA ARG A 493 -15.38 15.65 20.56
C ARG A 493 -14.41 16.20 19.52
N PRO A 494 -14.90 16.87 18.46
CA PRO A 494 -14.06 17.47 17.42
C PRO A 494 -12.91 18.33 17.95
N ALA A 495 -13.18 19.21 18.92
CA ALA A 495 -12.16 20.06 19.51
C ALA A 495 -11.01 19.27 20.18
N GLN A 496 -11.32 18.12 20.80
CA GLN A 496 -10.29 17.25 21.38
C GLN A 496 -9.44 16.58 20.28
N LEU A 497 -10.08 16.17 19.19
CA LEU A 497 -9.36 15.61 18.03
C LEU A 497 -8.46 16.65 17.36
N CYS A 498 -8.91 17.90 17.22
CA CYS A 498 -8.06 19.01 16.75
C CYS A 498 -6.85 19.23 17.67
N THR A 499 -7.05 19.19 18.99
CA THR A 499 -5.93 19.30 19.95
C THR A 499 -4.92 18.16 19.78
N LEU A 500 -5.39 16.90 19.73
CA LEU A 500 -4.51 15.74 19.54
C LEU A 500 -3.77 15.78 18.19
N MET A 501 -4.42 16.28 17.14
CA MET A 501 -3.79 16.45 15.82
C MET A 501 -2.69 17.51 15.85
N ASN A 502 -2.98 18.68 16.46
CA ASN A 502 -1.99 19.74 16.62
C ASN A 502 -0.78 19.31 17.43
N GLU A 503 -0.99 18.63 18.58
CA GLU A 503 0.11 18.07 19.37
C GLU A 503 0.95 17.05 18.59
N SER A 504 0.33 16.32 17.68
CA SER A 504 1.03 15.35 16.82
C SER A 504 1.84 16.05 15.73
N TRP A 505 1.29 17.09 15.13
CA TRP A 505 2.02 17.96 14.21
C TRP A 505 3.19 18.65 14.90
N GLU A 506 2.97 19.30 16.05
CA GLU A 506 4.00 19.99 16.81
C GLU A 506 5.18 19.07 17.14
N LYS A 507 4.90 17.83 17.59
CA LYS A 507 5.94 16.85 17.91
C LYS A 507 6.86 16.52 16.71
N TRP A 508 6.31 16.45 15.50
CA TRP A 508 7.05 15.98 14.33
C TRP A 508 7.54 17.12 13.42
N PHE A 509 6.78 18.20 13.28
CA PHE A 509 7.12 19.32 12.39
C PHE A 509 7.80 20.49 13.10
N GLU A 510 7.63 20.61 14.41
CA GLU A 510 8.14 21.75 15.19
C GLU A 510 7.76 23.07 14.49
N ASP A 511 8.72 23.95 14.23
CA ASP A 511 8.51 25.25 13.57
C ASP A 511 8.70 25.22 12.03
N SER A 512 8.83 24.02 11.41
CA SER A 512 9.01 23.88 9.96
C SER A 512 7.80 24.38 9.13
N LEU A 513 6.60 24.39 9.71
CA LEU A 513 5.39 24.91 9.08
C LEU A 513 4.97 26.24 9.68
N VAL A 514 4.39 27.11 8.84
CA VAL A 514 3.77 28.37 9.31
C VAL A 514 2.55 28.07 10.19
N GLN A 515 1.80 27.03 9.85
CA GLN A 515 0.60 26.61 10.57
C GLN A 515 0.36 25.12 10.35
N TYR A 516 -0.36 24.49 11.29
CA TYR A 516 -0.76 23.09 11.20
C TYR A 516 -2.19 22.96 10.67
N ASP A 517 -2.50 21.82 10.05
CA ASP A 517 -3.86 21.44 9.72
C ASP A 517 -4.48 20.64 10.88
N ASP A 518 -5.10 21.35 11.82
CA ASP A 518 -5.75 20.79 12.99
C ASP A 518 -6.98 19.92 12.65
N LEU A 519 -7.55 20.09 11.44
CA LEU A 519 -8.70 19.34 10.95
C LEU A 519 -8.31 18.16 10.04
N PHE A 520 -7.01 17.92 9.84
CA PHE A 520 -6.50 16.85 8.98
C PHE A 520 -7.07 15.46 9.33
N TRP A 521 -7.36 15.21 10.61
CA TRP A 521 -7.99 13.96 11.07
C TRP A 521 -9.36 13.71 10.44
N ALA A 522 -10.10 14.76 10.07
CA ALA A 522 -11.40 14.65 9.43
C ALA A 522 -11.29 14.36 7.93
N SER A 523 -10.24 14.85 7.27
CA SER A 523 -10.08 14.78 5.82
C SER A 523 -9.39 13.48 5.33
N LYS A 524 -8.74 12.72 6.20
CA LYS A 524 -7.95 11.54 5.81
C LYS A 524 -8.69 10.22 6.04
N LEU A 525 -9.01 9.54 4.94
CA LEU A 525 -9.62 8.21 4.93
C LEU A 525 -8.89 7.21 5.83
N HIS A 526 -7.56 7.27 5.91
CA HIS A 526 -6.72 6.33 6.65
C HIS A 526 -7.16 6.12 8.11
N PHE A 527 -7.68 7.15 8.76
CA PHE A 527 -8.17 7.05 10.14
C PHE A 527 -9.54 6.38 10.25
N SER A 528 -10.34 6.43 9.18
CA SER A 528 -11.71 5.91 9.11
C SER A 528 -11.82 4.51 8.49
N ILE A 529 -10.71 3.90 8.05
CA ILE A 529 -10.71 2.53 7.54
C ILE A 529 -11.08 1.58 8.69
N SER A 530 -12.23 0.93 8.58
CA SER A 530 -12.74 0.06 9.65
C SER A 530 -12.03 -1.30 9.72
N SER A 531 -11.58 -1.85 8.59
CA SER A 531 -10.90 -3.15 8.48
C SER A 531 -9.43 -3.13 8.92
N LEU A 532 -8.77 -1.97 8.87
CA LEU A 532 -7.35 -1.79 9.18
C LEU A 532 -7.17 -0.65 10.18
N GLY A 533 -6.38 -0.87 11.23
CA GLY A 533 -5.94 0.18 12.14
C GLY A 533 -4.47 0.52 11.91
N PHE A 534 -4.10 1.76 12.18
CA PHE A 534 -2.72 2.21 12.06
C PHE A 534 -2.13 2.06 10.64
N TYR A 535 -2.96 2.35 9.63
CA TYR A 535 -2.60 2.17 8.22
C TYR A 535 -1.65 3.25 7.68
N ASN A 536 -0.96 4.00 8.54
CA ASN A 536 0.00 5.03 8.16
C ASN A 536 1.45 4.54 8.28
N TYR A 537 1.88 3.92 9.38
CA TYR A 537 3.27 3.48 9.55
C TYR A 537 3.78 2.49 8.48
N PRO A 538 2.95 1.65 7.83
CA PRO A 538 3.44 0.79 6.76
C PRO A 538 4.08 1.54 5.59
N TYR A 539 3.69 2.78 5.32
CA TYR A 539 4.32 3.62 4.29
C TYR A 539 5.75 4.01 4.68
N LEU A 540 5.93 4.51 5.91
CA LEU A 540 7.27 4.79 6.44
C LEU A 540 8.14 3.54 6.48
N PHE A 541 7.55 2.42 6.92
CA PHE A 541 8.26 1.13 6.94
C PHE A 541 8.74 0.77 5.53
N GLY A 542 7.84 0.73 4.54
CA GLY A 542 8.16 0.37 3.17
C GLY A 542 9.23 1.27 2.55
N TYR A 543 9.14 2.58 2.79
CA TYR A 543 10.11 3.56 2.35
C TYR A 543 11.51 3.27 2.88
N LEU A 544 11.68 3.24 4.21
CA LEU A 544 12.99 3.01 4.81
C LEU A 544 13.48 1.57 4.62
N PHE A 545 12.57 0.59 4.56
CA PHE A 545 12.93 -0.79 4.29
C PHE A 545 13.53 -0.98 2.89
N SER A 546 12.91 -0.39 1.88
CA SER A 546 13.43 -0.42 0.51
C SER A 546 14.79 0.27 0.39
N LEU A 547 14.94 1.46 0.98
CA LEU A 547 16.22 2.19 0.99
C LEU A 547 17.29 1.45 1.79
N GLY A 548 16.95 0.76 2.87
CA GLY A 548 17.88 -0.08 3.62
C GLY A 548 18.40 -1.27 2.82
N ILE A 549 17.56 -1.86 1.97
CA ILE A 549 18.00 -2.89 1.02
C ILE A 549 18.86 -2.26 -0.07
N TYR A 550 18.48 -1.08 -0.58
CA TYR A 550 19.24 -0.35 -1.58
C TYR A 550 20.66 -0.01 -1.10
N ALA A 551 20.79 0.42 0.16
CA ALA A 551 22.09 0.73 0.78
C ALA A 551 23.05 -0.47 0.82
N GLN A 552 22.55 -1.71 0.69
CA GLN A 552 23.41 -2.90 0.68
C GLN A 552 24.08 -3.17 -0.68
N GLN A 553 23.71 -2.46 -1.75
CA GLN A 553 24.34 -2.64 -3.07
C GLN A 553 25.83 -2.35 -3.03
N ASP A 554 26.24 -1.28 -2.36
CA ASP A 554 27.64 -0.85 -2.27
C ASP A 554 28.50 -1.74 -1.36
N SER A 555 27.85 -2.48 -0.43
CA SER A 555 28.54 -3.37 0.50
C SER A 555 28.92 -4.71 -0.11
N ASP A 556 28.29 -5.09 -1.22
CA ASP A 556 28.59 -6.33 -1.93
C ASP A 556 29.65 -6.10 -3.00
N ASN A 557 30.80 -6.75 -2.84
CA ASN A 557 31.87 -6.74 -3.86
C ASN A 557 31.47 -7.43 -5.19
N ASN A 558 30.23 -7.93 -5.31
CA ASN A 558 29.75 -8.67 -6.47
C ASN A 558 28.27 -8.36 -6.75
N GLN A 559 28.03 -7.49 -7.74
CA GLN A 559 26.70 -7.09 -8.19
C GLN A 559 25.79 -8.29 -8.56
N ILE A 560 26.35 -9.35 -9.15
CA ILE A 560 25.57 -10.54 -9.55
C ILE A 560 24.99 -11.25 -8.31
N GLN A 561 25.78 -11.35 -7.23
CA GLN A 561 25.32 -11.98 -5.99
C GLN A 561 24.24 -11.13 -5.30
N PHE A 562 24.41 -9.79 -5.31
CA PHE A 562 23.37 -8.89 -4.81
C PHE A 562 22.05 -9.09 -5.58
N ASN A 563 22.10 -9.09 -6.91
CA ASN A 563 20.91 -9.21 -7.77
C ASN A 563 20.14 -10.52 -7.53
N GLN A 564 20.88 -11.64 -7.41
CA GLN A 564 20.26 -12.93 -7.08
C GLN A 564 19.60 -12.89 -5.71
N ARG A 565 20.29 -12.39 -4.69
CA ARG A 565 19.79 -12.27 -3.33
C ARG A 565 18.59 -11.34 -3.23
N TYR A 566 18.59 -10.22 -3.97
CA TYR A 566 17.45 -9.30 -4.05
C TYR A 566 16.23 -9.99 -4.68
N THR A 567 16.40 -10.72 -5.77
CA THR A 567 15.30 -11.48 -6.39
C THR A 567 14.74 -12.55 -5.44
N GLU A 568 15.61 -13.28 -4.74
CA GLU A 568 15.18 -14.25 -3.72
C GLU A 568 14.46 -13.59 -2.55
N LEU A 569 14.93 -12.42 -2.10
CA LEU A 569 14.26 -11.63 -1.06
C LEU A 569 12.83 -11.26 -1.49
N LEU A 570 12.65 -10.74 -2.71
CA LEU A 570 11.32 -10.41 -3.24
C LEU A 570 10.41 -11.65 -3.28
N ARG A 571 10.93 -12.81 -3.67
CA ARG A 571 10.16 -14.07 -3.71
C ARG A 571 9.73 -14.55 -2.34
N ASP A 572 10.51 -14.27 -1.30
CA ASP A 572 10.25 -14.69 0.08
C ASP A 572 9.31 -13.73 0.85
N THR A 573 8.98 -12.55 0.32
CA THR A 573 8.11 -11.55 0.99
C THR A 573 6.73 -12.08 1.36
N GLY A 574 6.24 -13.09 0.66
CA GLY A 574 4.95 -13.72 0.91
C GLY A 574 4.97 -14.82 1.98
N VAL A 575 6.16 -15.32 2.36
CA VAL A 575 6.33 -16.52 3.20
C VAL A 575 7.20 -16.30 4.44
N MET A 576 7.48 -15.05 4.80
CA MET A 576 8.28 -14.70 5.98
C MET A 576 7.72 -13.46 6.69
N THR A 577 8.16 -13.24 7.93
CA THR A 577 8.07 -11.92 8.57
C THR A 577 9.16 -11.01 8.00
N ALA A 578 9.02 -9.70 8.17
CA ALA A 578 10.04 -8.77 7.70
C ALA A 578 11.39 -8.99 8.40
N GLU A 579 11.36 -9.34 9.70
CA GLU A 579 12.56 -9.68 10.47
C GLU A 579 13.28 -10.91 9.92
N ASP A 580 12.53 -12.00 9.69
CA ASP A 580 13.10 -13.23 9.14
C ASP A 580 13.68 -13.00 7.74
N LEU A 581 12.98 -12.19 6.93
CA LEU A 581 13.39 -11.83 5.58
C LEU A 581 14.75 -11.10 5.57
N VAL A 582 14.89 -10.07 6.41
CA VAL A 582 16.15 -9.30 6.50
C VAL A 582 17.25 -10.13 7.13
N GLN A 583 16.95 -10.92 8.17
CA GLN A 583 17.92 -11.82 8.76
C GLN A 583 18.44 -12.86 7.76
N LYS A 584 17.55 -13.41 6.91
CA LYS A 584 17.93 -14.41 5.89
C LYS A 584 18.80 -13.80 4.81
N HIS A 585 18.36 -12.68 4.21
CA HIS A 585 18.96 -12.16 2.99
C HIS A 585 20.00 -11.04 3.22
N ILE A 586 19.86 -10.25 4.30
CA ILE A 586 20.68 -9.06 4.56
C ILE A 586 21.59 -9.27 5.78
N LYS A 587 21.28 -10.23 6.67
CA LYS A 587 22.01 -10.51 7.91
C LYS A 587 21.99 -9.34 8.92
N GLN A 588 20.92 -8.57 8.92
CA GLN A 588 20.67 -7.47 9.85
C GLN A 588 19.44 -7.73 10.73
N ASP A 589 19.26 -6.93 11.77
CA ASP A 589 18.19 -7.04 12.76
C ASP A 589 17.31 -5.77 12.74
N LEU A 590 16.08 -5.90 12.26
CA LEU A 590 15.11 -4.80 12.19
C LEU A 590 14.65 -4.28 13.56
N THR A 591 14.87 -5.03 14.64
CA THR A 591 14.55 -4.59 16.00
C THR A 591 15.57 -3.60 16.56
N ARG A 592 16.63 -3.33 15.81
CA ARG A 592 17.73 -2.41 16.17
C ARG A 592 17.74 -1.19 15.25
N PRO A 593 18.31 -0.07 15.69
CA PRO A 593 18.34 1.15 14.89
C PRO A 593 19.26 1.09 13.68
N ASP A 594 20.21 0.14 13.63
CA ASP A 594 21.31 0.16 12.66
C ASP A 594 20.79 0.10 11.21
N PHE A 595 19.89 -0.85 10.89
CA PHE A 595 19.28 -0.97 9.55
C PHE A 595 18.54 0.32 9.13
N TRP A 596 17.80 0.92 10.06
CA TRP A 596 17.03 2.15 9.79
C TRP A 596 17.94 3.36 9.61
N LYS A 597 19.08 3.42 10.30
CA LYS A 597 20.09 4.46 10.09
C LYS A 597 20.74 4.38 8.72
N ASP A 598 21.07 3.17 8.25
CA ASP A 598 21.60 2.98 6.89
C ASP A 598 20.64 3.53 5.83
N SER A 599 19.33 3.26 6.00
CA SER A 599 18.28 3.82 5.14
C SER A 599 18.24 5.35 5.19
N LEU A 600 18.32 5.92 6.39
CA LEU A 600 18.26 7.38 6.60
C LEU A 600 19.49 8.10 6.04
N VAL A 601 20.66 7.46 5.97
CA VAL A 601 21.84 8.01 5.30
C VAL A 601 21.59 8.27 3.80
N ILE A 602 20.81 7.40 3.14
CA ILE A 602 20.43 7.63 1.73
C ILE A 602 19.53 8.86 1.62
N VAL A 603 18.51 8.97 2.51
CA VAL A 603 17.61 10.12 2.53
C VAL A 603 18.38 11.42 2.81
N GLU A 604 19.30 11.40 3.77
CA GLU A 604 20.11 12.57 4.13
C GLU A 604 20.98 13.05 2.96
N LYS A 605 21.60 12.12 2.23
CA LYS A 605 22.39 12.46 1.02
C LYS A 605 21.52 13.14 -0.05
N SER A 606 20.31 12.61 -0.29
CA SER A 606 19.38 13.21 -1.26
C SER A 606 18.92 14.60 -0.84
N VAL A 607 18.59 14.79 0.44
CA VAL A 607 18.19 16.10 0.99
C VAL A 607 19.34 17.10 0.94
N ALA A 608 20.57 16.71 1.34
CA ALA A 608 21.75 17.58 1.27
C ALA A 608 22.02 18.04 -0.17
N ARG A 609 21.91 17.14 -1.13
CA ARG A 609 22.01 17.49 -2.55
C ARG A 609 20.95 18.50 -2.99
N PHE A 610 19.69 18.30 -2.54
CA PHE A 610 18.62 19.24 -2.84
C PHE A 610 18.89 20.62 -2.26
N GLU A 611 19.42 20.73 -1.03
CA GLU A 611 19.82 21.98 -0.40
C GLU A 611 20.88 22.72 -1.23
N GLU A 612 21.93 22.03 -1.70
CA GLU A 612 22.98 22.60 -2.54
C GLU A 612 22.43 23.16 -3.87
N LEU A 613 21.49 22.42 -4.50
CA LEU A 613 20.83 22.86 -5.73
C LEU A 613 19.95 24.09 -5.49
N ALA A 614 19.18 24.11 -4.41
CA ALA A 614 18.34 25.22 -4.00
C ALA A 614 19.17 26.50 -3.77
N GLU A 615 20.32 26.39 -3.09
CA GLU A 615 21.25 27.51 -2.85
C GLU A 615 21.88 28.01 -4.15
N THR A 616 22.30 27.10 -5.03
CA THR A 616 22.89 27.43 -6.32
C THR A 616 21.94 28.23 -7.21
N LEU A 617 20.67 27.89 -7.21
CA LEU A 617 19.65 28.60 -8.00
C LEU A 617 19.24 29.93 -7.37
N ALA A 618 19.12 29.99 -6.04
CA ALA A 618 18.83 31.24 -5.33
C ALA A 618 19.95 32.30 -5.50
N ALA A 619 21.20 31.89 -5.67
CA ALA A 619 22.32 32.78 -5.89
C ALA A 619 22.39 33.36 -7.33
N LYS A 620 21.64 32.79 -8.28
CA LYS A 620 21.61 33.18 -9.69
C LYS A 620 20.41 34.04 -10.09
N GLY A 621 19.36 34.08 -9.26
CA GLY A 621 18.17 34.92 -9.41
C GLY A 621 18.25 36.17 -8.56
#